data_46eb5a7051a3e38c4c828b673020639c
#
_entry.id   46eb5a7051a3e38c4c828b673020639c
#
_cell.length_a   1.000
_cell.length_b   1.000
_cell.length_c   1.000
_cell.angle_alpha   90.00
_cell.angle_beta   90.00
_cell.angle_gamma   90.00
#
_symmetry.space_group_name_H-M   'P 1'
#
loop_
_entity.id
_entity.type
_entity.pdbx_description
1 polymer ?
#
loop_
_entity_poly.entity_id
_entity_poly.type
_entity_poly.pdbx_seq_one_letter_code
_entity_poly.pdbx_strand_id
1 'polypeptide(L)'
;MTQQNSPVIRGNGFDRRSFLRYTLMAGGAAGTLGAAGVLSACSSGGSGGDGASSTNPKVQLSWQKNIEFAGEYWALEKGYYQQAGVGTPELLTGGGAGTGVETGLTSNKVWIGMTAPQLTAPVILQGANLKTVAATFQKNPFCIVSSASSPINTPQEMKGKKIGVQASNENVFKALLTANGLTASDVEKVTVQYDPTPLTKGAVDGWVGYITNEPITLAEGGFANKAFLFADFNLPLVAETLVVRQETIDKERDKLKAFLKADIQGWYDAVADPAGSARLAVTKYGKDLGLTEAEQLKEATAQNDLVVSADTKANGLLTMTDALIDENIEALAKAGYRLKADQIFDMSLITEVYAENPTLKRV
;
A
#
# COMPACT_ATOMS: atom_id res chain seq x y z
N MET A 1 -35.55 38.04 -37.94
CA MET A 1 -35.36 37.05 -39.00
C MET A 1 -33.90 36.61 -38.95
N THR A 2 -33.65 35.46 -38.54
CA THR A 2 -32.79 34.33 -38.94
C THR A 2 -32.44 33.48 -37.71
N GLN A 3 -33.11 32.34 -37.62
CA GLN A 3 -32.80 31.27 -36.67
C GLN A 3 -31.53 30.58 -37.14
N GLN A 4 -30.59 30.34 -36.23
CA GLN A 4 -29.49 29.37 -36.44
C GLN A 4 -29.73 28.15 -35.59
N ASN A 5 -29.93 27.00 -36.28
CA ASN A 5 -30.06 25.67 -35.72
C ASN A 5 -28.72 25.17 -35.18
N SER A 6 -28.68 24.71 -33.93
CA SER A 6 -27.60 23.91 -33.38
C SER A 6 -27.93 22.40 -33.51
N PRO A 7 -26.98 21.55 -33.87
CA PRO A 7 -27.25 20.12 -34.02
C PRO A 7 -27.26 19.40 -32.65
N VAL A 8 -28.32 18.62 -32.42
CA VAL A 8 -28.47 17.71 -31.30
C VAL A 8 -27.60 16.48 -31.52
N ILE A 9 -26.59 16.25 -30.68
CA ILE A 9 -25.83 15.01 -30.63
C ILE A 9 -26.66 13.99 -29.84
N ARG A 10 -27.19 12.98 -30.53
CA ARG A 10 -27.84 11.81 -29.93
C ARG A 10 -26.76 10.88 -29.35
N GLY A 11 -26.74 10.70 -28.03
CA GLY A 11 -25.96 9.68 -27.34
C GLY A 11 -26.52 8.27 -27.64
N ASN A 12 -25.65 7.38 -28.12
CA ASN A 12 -25.96 5.96 -28.29
C ASN A 12 -26.03 5.30 -26.90
N GLY A 13 -27.25 4.97 -26.45
CA GLY A 13 -27.46 4.13 -25.29
C GLY A 13 -27.05 2.68 -25.60
N PHE A 14 -26.17 2.11 -24.80
CA PHE A 14 -25.86 0.68 -24.80
C PHE A 14 -27.05 -0.11 -24.25
N ASP A 15 -27.70 -0.86 -25.13
CA ASP A 15 -28.84 -1.73 -24.79
C ASP A 15 -28.34 -3.01 -24.11
N ARG A 16 -28.92 -3.31 -22.95
CA ARG A 16 -28.61 -4.48 -22.08
C ARG A 16 -28.97 -5.83 -22.72
N ARG A 17 -29.50 -5.86 -23.94
CA ARG A 17 -29.91 -7.10 -24.65
C ARG A 17 -28.84 -7.70 -25.57
N SER A 18 -27.70 -7.03 -25.78
CA SER A 18 -26.65 -7.53 -26.66
C SER A 18 -25.65 -8.49 -25.98
N PHE A 19 -25.70 -8.67 -24.67
CA PHE A 19 -24.75 -9.50 -23.93
C PHE A 19 -25.09 -11.00 -23.88
N LEU A 20 -26.25 -11.42 -24.38
CA LEU A 20 -26.74 -12.80 -24.28
C LEU A 20 -26.72 -13.61 -25.59
N ARG A 21 -25.97 -13.21 -26.62
CA ARG A 21 -25.95 -13.89 -27.94
C ARG A 21 -24.62 -14.53 -28.35
N TYR A 22 -23.60 -14.61 -27.49
CA TYR A 22 -22.30 -15.21 -27.84
C TYR A 22 -21.90 -16.46 -27.04
N THR A 23 -22.87 -17.21 -26.53
CA THR A 23 -22.61 -18.51 -25.90
C THR A 23 -23.55 -19.56 -26.42
N LEU A 24 -23.39 -19.96 -27.67
CA LEU A 24 -23.95 -21.22 -28.21
C LEU A 24 -23.53 -21.39 -29.69
N MET A 25 -22.31 -21.94 -29.92
CA MET A 25 -21.96 -22.74 -31.09
C MET A 25 -20.53 -23.27 -30.97
N ALA A 26 -20.36 -24.47 -30.44
CA ALA A 26 -19.35 -25.45 -30.83
C ALA A 26 -19.65 -26.76 -30.08
N GLY A 27 -20.54 -27.52 -30.65
CA GLY A 27 -20.78 -28.91 -30.29
C GLY A 27 -20.68 -29.76 -31.53
N GLY A 28 -19.88 -30.82 -31.47
CA GLY A 28 -20.08 -32.00 -32.32
C GLY A 28 -19.09 -32.25 -33.42
N ALA A 29 -18.18 -33.19 -33.22
CA ALA A 29 -17.99 -34.31 -34.15
C ALA A 29 -17.06 -35.34 -33.52
N ALA A 30 -17.61 -36.53 -33.33
CA ALA A 30 -16.91 -37.75 -32.96
C ALA A 30 -16.24 -38.38 -34.19
N GLY A 31 -15.11 -39.06 -33.99
CA GLY A 31 -14.43 -39.82 -35.05
C GLY A 31 -13.32 -40.69 -34.46
N THR A 32 -13.51 -41.95 -34.58
CA THR A 32 -12.93 -43.12 -33.94
C THR A 32 -11.57 -43.58 -34.49
N LEU A 33 -10.82 -44.31 -33.61
CA LEU A 33 -9.95 -45.47 -33.87
C LEU A 33 -8.58 -45.29 -34.53
N GLY A 34 -7.56 -45.83 -33.80
CA GLY A 34 -6.28 -46.22 -34.36
C GLY A 34 -5.25 -46.55 -33.26
N ALA A 35 -5.18 -47.83 -32.92
CA ALA A 35 -4.23 -48.40 -31.98
C ALA A 35 -2.84 -48.68 -32.61
N ALA A 36 -1.87 -48.90 -31.74
CA ALA A 36 -0.59 -49.58 -31.89
C ALA A 36 0.66 -48.68 -31.88
N GLY A 37 1.35 -48.74 -30.80
CA GLY A 37 2.60 -49.54 -30.59
C GLY A 37 3.85 -48.71 -30.69
N VAL A 38 4.59 -48.64 -29.69
CA VAL A 38 5.85 -49.39 -29.43
C VAL A 38 6.63 -48.70 -28.34
N LEU A 39 6.98 -49.50 -27.34
CA LEU A 39 7.95 -49.30 -26.27
C LEU A 39 9.36 -49.09 -26.83
N SER A 40 10.08 -48.15 -26.27
CA SER A 40 11.55 -48.17 -26.12
C SER A 40 11.90 -47.24 -24.98
N ALA A 41 12.20 -47.65 -23.91
CA ALA A 41 13.29 -48.17 -23.10
C ALA A 41 14.48 -47.19 -22.97
N CYS A 42 14.65 -46.76 -21.74
CA CYS A 42 15.88 -46.54 -20.95
C CYS A 42 17.04 -45.75 -21.55
N SER A 43 17.44 -44.68 -20.90
CA SER A 43 18.79 -44.66 -20.32
C SER A 43 19.04 -43.38 -19.54
N SER A 44 19.45 -43.60 -18.34
CA SER A 44 20.48 -42.92 -17.56
C SER A 44 20.28 -41.45 -17.13
N GLY A 45 20.06 -41.32 -15.83
CA GLY A 45 20.95 -40.57 -14.91
C GLY A 45 21.19 -39.11 -15.25
N GLY A 46 20.33 -38.25 -14.74
CA GLY A 46 20.63 -36.83 -14.57
C GLY A 46 19.96 -36.40 -13.28
N SER A 47 20.78 -36.04 -12.32
CA SER A 47 20.38 -35.51 -11.03
C SER A 47 19.25 -34.52 -11.17
N GLY A 48 18.11 -34.80 -10.61
CA GLY A 48 17.00 -33.87 -10.48
C GLY A 48 17.43 -32.71 -9.61
N GLY A 49 17.81 -31.61 -10.25
CA GLY A 49 17.69 -30.32 -9.60
C GLY A 49 16.20 -30.04 -9.53
N ASP A 50 15.66 -29.98 -8.34
CA ASP A 50 14.33 -29.42 -8.09
C ASP A 50 14.34 -28.00 -8.67
N GLY A 51 13.85 -27.89 -9.88
CA GLY A 51 13.50 -26.60 -10.48
C GLY A 51 12.31 -26.06 -9.69
N ALA A 52 12.60 -25.40 -8.57
CA ALA A 52 11.64 -24.55 -7.93
C ALA A 52 11.11 -23.60 -8.98
N SER A 53 9.86 -23.81 -9.38
CA SER A 53 9.12 -22.85 -10.20
C SER A 53 9.15 -21.53 -9.44
N SER A 54 10.08 -20.64 -9.83
CA SER A 54 10.22 -19.33 -9.23
C SER A 54 9.06 -18.47 -9.73
N THR A 55 7.87 -18.71 -9.18
CA THR A 55 6.80 -17.74 -9.33
C THR A 55 7.26 -16.48 -8.63
N ASN A 56 7.36 -15.38 -9.39
CA ASN A 56 7.69 -14.07 -8.85
C ASN A 56 6.77 -13.75 -7.66
N PRO A 57 7.30 -13.31 -6.51
CA PRO A 57 6.48 -13.02 -5.35
C PRO A 57 5.54 -11.85 -5.62
N LYS A 58 4.31 -11.95 -5.13
CA LYS A 58 3.32 -10.87 -5.22
C LYS A 58 3.40 -9.99 -4.00
N VAL A 59 3.63 -8.71 -4.21
CA VAL A 59 3.66 -7.66 -3.19
C VAL A 59 2.44 -6.77 -3.37
N GLN A 60 1.53 -6.77 -2.40
CA GLN A 60 0.35 -5.92 -2.42
C GLN A 60 0.70 -4.58 -1.80
N LEU A 61 0.63 -3.52 -2.58
CA LEU A 61 0.80 -2.15 -2.10
C LEU A 61 -0.43 -1.69 -1.32
N SER A 62 -0.24 -0.74 -0.40
CA SER A 62 -1.31 -0.12 0.40
C SER A 62 -2.21 0.77 -0.46
N TRP A 63 -1.62 1.42 -1.48
CA TRP A 63 -2.25 2.45 -2.30
C TRP A 63 -1.96 2.28 -3.80
N GLN A 64 -2.30 3.30 -4.59
CA GLN A 64 -1.96 3.40 -6.01
C GLN A 64 -0.45 3.60 -6.18
N LYS A 65 0.09 3.23 -7.34
CA LYS A 65 1.52 3.27 -7.66
C LYS A 65 2.05 4.70 -7.86
N ASN A 66 2.01 5.49 -6.80
CA ASN A 66 2.62 6.81 -6.73
C ASN A 66 4.02 6.76 -6.08
N ILE A 67 4.52 7.87 -5.59
CA ILE A 67 5.87 7.98 -4.99
C ILE A 67 6.04 7.22 -3.67
N GLU A 68 4.94 6.84 -3.00
CA GLU A 68 4.98 6.15 -1.70
C GLU A 68 5.83 4.87 -1.72
N PHE A 69 5.97 4.24 -2.90
CA PHE A 69 6.66 2.97 -3.09
C PHE A 69 7.99 3.13 -3.85
N ALA A 70 8.65 4.28 -3.67
CA ALA A 70 9.89 4.59 -4.38
C ALA A 70 11.02 3.58 -4.10
N GLY A 71 11.10 3.04 -2.89
CA GLY A 71 12.11 2.03 -2.53
C GLY A 71 11.96 0.76 -3.33
N GLU A 72 10.74 0.24 -3.44
CA GLU A 72 10.41 -0.94 -4.23
C GLU A 72 10.69 -0.70 -5.72
N TYR A 73 10.42 0.52 -6.22
CA TYR A 73 10.74 0.87 -7.61
C TYR A 73 12.25 0.84 -7.86
N TRP A 74 13.04 1.47 -6.99
CA TRP A 74 14.49 1.45 -7.10
C TRP A 74 15.06 0.03 -6.97
N ALA A 75 14.53 -0.78 -6.05
CA ALA A 75 14.96 -2.16 -5.90
C ALA A 75 14.69 -3.00 -7.16
N LEU A 76 13.58 -2.76 -7.86
CA LEU A 76 13.26 -3.36 -9.15
C LEU A 76 14.19 -2.84 -10.26
N GLU A 77 14.37 -1.50 -10.38
CA GLU A 77 15.19 -0.88 -11.43
C GLU A 77 16.66 -1.26 -11.34
N LYS A 78 17.20 -1.34 -10.13
CA LYS A 78 18.59 -1.75 -9.86
C LYS A 78 18.78 -3.27 -9.88
N GLY A 79 17.70 -4.03 -9.98
CA GLY A 79 17.72 -5.50 -9.97
C GLY A 79 18.13 -6.09 -8.61
N TYR A 80 17.97 -5.37 -7.50
CA TYR A 80 18.39 -5.84 -6.19
C TYR A 80 17.66 -7.11 -5.75
N TYR A 81 16.36 -7.24 -6.05
CA TYR A 81 15.59 -8.45 -5.77
C TYR A 81 16.11 -9.66 -6.56
N GLN A 82 16.47 -9.47 -7.84
CA GLN A 82 17.02 -10.54 -8.67
C GLN A 82 18.40 -10.96 -8.17
N GLN A 83 19.27 -9.99 -7.85
CA GLN A 83 20.61 -10.24 -7.30
C GLN A 83 20.55 -10.97 -5.95
N ALA A 84 19.51 -10.71 -5.15
CA ALA A 84 19.25 -11.38 -3.89
C ALA A 84 18.58 -12.78 -4.05
N GLY A 85 18.26 -13.21 -5.28
CA GLY A 85 17.60 -14.50 -5.53
C GLY A 85 16.10 -14.54 -5.26
N VAL A 86 15.46 -13.38 -5.07
CA VAL A 86 14.01 -13.27 -4.82
C VAL A 86 13.19 -13.40 -6.12
N GLY A 87 13.81 -13.11 -7.27
CA GLY A 87 13.15 -12.97 -8.57
C GLY A 87 12.72 -11.53 -8.83
N THR A 88 11.65 -11.33 -9.59
CA THR A 88 11.09 -10.01 -9.89
C THR A 88 9.73 -9.86 -9.22
N PRO A 89 9.64 -9.20 -8.04
CA PRO A 89 8.36 -9.00 -7.38
C PRO A 89 7.32 -8.32 -8.27
N GLU A 90 6.10 -8.86 -8.27
CA GLU A 90 4.95 -8.24 -8.91
C GLU A 90 4.30 -7.29 -7.93
N LEU A 91 4.40 -5.97 -8.17
CA LEU A 91 3.74 -4.96 -7.36
C LEU A 91 2.26 -4.85 -7.77
N LEU A 92 1.36 -5.25 -6.89
CA LEU A 92 -0.08 -5.16 -7.07
C LEU A 92 -0.58 -3.83 -6.51
N THR A 93 -1.36 -3.10 -7.30
CA THR A 93 -1.94 -1.83 -6.86
C THR A 93 -2.93 -2.05 -5.71
N GLY A 94 -2.81 -1.24 -4.67
CA GLY A 94 -3.74 -1.17 -3.54
C GLY A 94 -4.85 -0.13 -3.73
N GLY A 95 -5.56 0.13 -2.64
CA GLY A 95 -6.67 1.08 -2.61
C GLY A 95 -7.99 0.50 -3.13
N GLY A 96 -9.00 1.34 -3.28
CA GLY A 96 -10.43 1.00 -3.32
C GLY A 96 -10.94 -0.03 -4.33
N ALA A 97 -10.23 -0.36 -5.42
CA ALA A 97 -10.72 -1.33 -6.41
C ALA A 97 -10.08 -2.73 -6.28
N GLY A 98 -9.06 -2.88 -5.44
CA GLY A 98 -8.32 -4.13 -5.27
C GLY A 98 -8.80 -4.98 -4.10
N THR A 99 -8.25 -6.19 -3.99
CA THR A 99 -8.35 -6.98 -2.76
C THR A 99 -7.59 -6.24 -1.66
N GLY A 100 -8.20 -6.04 -0.49
CA GLY A 100 -7.49 -5.45 0.66
C GLY A 100 -6.24 -6.26 1.01
N VAL A 101 -5.20 -5.58 1.48
CA VAL A 101 -3.89 -6.18 1.79
C VAL A 101 -4.03 -7.39 2.70
N GLU A 102 -4.73 -7.24 3.81
CA GLU A 102 -4.93 -8.29 4.82
C GLU A 102 -5.72 -9.47 4.25
N THR A 103 -6.71 -9.20 3.40
CA THR A 103 -7.47 -10.25 2.70
C THR A 103 -6.59 -11.01 1.71
N GLY A 104 -5.72 -10.30 1.00
CA GLY A 104 -4.74 -10.90 0.09
C GLY A 104 -3.78 -11.84 0.81
N LEU A 105 -3.26 -11.39 1.96
CA LEU A 105 -2.36 -12.17 2.82
C LEU A 105 -3.06 -13.40 3.40
N THR A 106 -4.21 -13.23 4.04
CA THR A 106 -4.94 -14.33 4.70
C THR A 106 -5.46 -15.39 3.73
N SER A 107 -5.77 -14.98 2.48
CA SER A 107 -6.17 -15.91 1.41
C SER A 107 -5.00 -16.52 0.64
N ASN A 108 -3.76 -16.26 1.04
CA ASN A 108 -2.53 -16.72 0.37
C ASN A 108 -2.40 -16.30 -1.10
N LYS A 109 -3.02 -15.18 -1.50
CA LYS A 109 -2.90 -14.60 -2.83
C LYS A 109 -1.73 -13.66 -2.96
N VAL A 110 -1.25 -13.16 -1.84
CA VAL A 110 -0.18 -12.17 -1.69
C VAL A 110 0.88 -12.75 -0.75
N TRP A 111 2.14 -12.53 -1.06
CA TRP A 111 3.28 -13.01 -0.27
C TRP A 111 3.69 -12.00 0.80
N ILE A 112 3.80 -10.71 0.41
CA ILE A 112 4.02 -9.55 1.30
C ILE A 112 2.94 -8.52 1.03
N GLY A 113 2.45 -7.89 2.08
CA GLY A 113 1.53 -6.76 1.99
C GLY A 113 2.14 -5.51 2.61
N MET A 114 1.91 -4.35 2.01
CA MET A 114 2.23 -3.05 2.58
C MET A 114 0.95 -2.43 3.15
N THR A 115 0.97 -2.07 4.42
CA THR A 115 -0.22 -1.64 5.15
C THR A 115 0.18 -0.82 6.39
N ALA A 116 -0.68 -0.75 7.40
CA ALA A 116 -0.41 -0.05 8.65
C ALA A 116 -0.99 -0.83 9.85
N PRO A 117 -0.42 -0.70 11.07
CA PRO A 117 -0.81 -1.50 12.22
C PRO A 117 -2.30 -1.44 12.57
N GLN A 118 -2.95 -0.29 12.41
CA GLN A 118 -4.38 -0.11 12.68
C GLN A 118 -5.29 -0.80 11.64
N LEU A 119 -4.76 -1.21 10.50
CA LEU A 119 -5.45 -2.01 9.50
C LEU A 119 -5.23 -3.51 9.75
N THR A 120 -4.03 -3.90 10.18
CA THR A 120 -3.66 -5.29 10.45
C THR A 120 -4.21 -5.78 11.80
N ALA A 121 -4.20 -4.93 12.82
CA ALA A 121 -4.62 -5.30 14.19
C ALA A 121 -6.03 -5.91 14.27
N PRO A 122 -7.10 -5.35 13.67
CA PRO A 122 -8.43 -5.94 13.73
C PRO A 122 -8.50 -7.33 13.09
N VAL A 123 -7.69 -7.61 12.06
CA VAL A 123 -7.67 -8.90 11.37
C VAL A 123 -6.94 -9.94 12.21
N ILE A 124 -5.87 -9.55 12.92
CA ILE A 124 -5.18 -10.40 13.90
C ILE A 124 -6.11 -10.77 15.06
N LEU A 125 -6.87 -9.80 15.58
CA LEU A 125 -7.87 -10.04 16.63
C LEU A 125 -9.00 -10.98 16.20
N GLN A 126 -9.24 -11.11 14.90
CA GLN A 126 -10.16 -12.09 14.30
C GLN A 126 -9.51 -13.47 14.06
N GLY A 127 -8.26 -13.66 14.45
CA GLY A 127 -7.56 -14.94 14.40
C GLY A 127 -6.57 -15.08 13.25
N ALA A 128 -6.31 -14.05 12.46
CA ALA A 128 -5.26 -14.10 11.44
C ALA A 128 -3.86 -14.07 12.08
N ASN A 129 -2.96 -14.92 11.61
CA ASN A 129 -1.59 -14.97 12.09
C ASN A 129 -0.67 -14.18 11.14
N LEU A 130 -0.76 -12.84 11.23
CA LEU A 130 0.04 -11.90 10.46
C LEU A 130 1.10 -11.23 11.33
N LYS A 131 2.25 -10.91 10.74
CA LYS A 131 3.37 -10.24 11.39
C LYS A 131 3.86 -9.07 10.56
N THR A 132 4.02 -7.93 11.19
CA THR A 132 4.79 -6.79 10.69
C THR A 132 6.27 -7.10 10.86
N VAL A 133 7.03 -7.11 9.79
CA VAL A 133 8.46 -7.48 9.77
C VAL A 133 9.39 -6.31 9.46
N ALA A 134 8.82 -5.16 9.03
CA ALA A 134 9.52 -3.92 8.77
C ALA A 134 8.53 -2.76 8.73
N ALA A 135 9.01 -1.52 8.90
CA ALA A 135 8.21 -0.30 8.80
C ALA A 135 8.95 0.78 8.02
N THR A 136 8.43 1.15 6.86
CA THR A 136 9.02 2.17 6.01
C THR A 136 8.83 3.55 6.59
N PHE A 137 7.59 3.92 6.93
CA PHE A 137 7.30 5.21 7.57
C PHE A 137 7.30 5.08 9.08
N GLN A 138 8.19 5.84 9.71
CA GLN A 138 8.42 5.83 11.15
C GLN A 138 7.38 6.67 11.91
N LYS A 139 6.57 7.44 11.21
CA LYS A 139 5.47 8.25 11.75
C LYS A 139 4.23 8.10 10.85
N ASN A 140 3.07 8.06 11.47
CA ASN A 140 1.78 7.96 10.79
C ASN A 140 1.52 9.19 9.91
N PRO A 141 1.46 9.05 8.58
CA PRO A 141 1.22 10.15 7.65
C PRO A 141 -0.26 10.49 7.50
N PHE A 142 -1.19 9.70 8.02
CA PHE A 142 -2.61 9.99 7.93
C PHE A 142 -2.95 11.35 8.52
N CYS A 143 -3.78 12.09 7.82
CA CYS A 143 -4.23 13.41 8.22
C CYS A 143 -5.70 13.64 7.85
N ILE A 144 -6.31 14.66 8.46
CA ILE A 144 -7.51 15.29 7.93
C ILE A 144 -7.09 16.58 7.23
N VAL A 145 -7.37 16.65 5.94
CA VAL A 145 -7.20 17.88 5.13
C VAL A 145 -8.52 18.62 5.07
N SER A 146 -8.47 19.94 5.21
CA SER A 146 -9.65 20.83 5.14
C SER A 146 -9.30 22.14 4.43
N SER A 147 -10.31 22.91 4.03
CA SER A 147 -10.06 24.23 3.45
C SER A 147 -9.39 25.18 4.45
N ALA A 148 -8.38 25.95 4.01
CA ALA A 148 -7.75 26.97 4.84
C ALA A 148 -8.73 28.08 5.28
N SER A 149 -9.85 28.30 4.57
CA SER A 149 -10.90 29.25 4.93
C SER A 149 -11.89 28.71 5.99
N SER A 150 -11.94 27.38 6.16
CA SER A 150 -12.77 26.70 7.17
C SER A 150 -11.98 25.49 7.71
N PRO A 151 -10.89 25.73 8.47
CA PRO A 151 -9.99 24.66 8.86
C PRO A 151 -10.62 23.75 9.91
N ILE A 152 -10.24 22.48 9.87
CA ILE A 152 -10.45 21.49 10.91
C ILE A 152 -9.06 21.17 11.46
N ASN A 153 -8.76 21.55 12.70
CA ASN A 153 -7.42 21.46 13.28
C ASN A 153 -7.30 20.35 14.33
N THR A 154 -8.44 19.82 14.81
CA THR A 154 -8.49 18.78 15.84
C THR A 154 -9.58 17.77 15.54
N PRO A 155 -9.49 16.52 16.07
CA PRO A 155 -10.57 15.54 15.95
C PRO A 155 -11.92 16.05 16.47
N GLN A 156 -11.93 16.83 17.54
CA GLN A 156 -13.16 17.38 18.15
C GLN A 156 -13.88 18.36 17.22
N GLU A 157 -13.14 19.07 16.37
CA GLU A 157 -13.71 20.00 15.39
C GLU A 157 -14.39 19.28 14.21
N MET A 158 -14.21 17.97 14.09
CA MET A 158 -14.95 17.16 13.10
C MET A 158 -16.41 16.92 13.46
N LYS A 159 -16.84 17.22 14.72
CA LYS A 159 -18.23 16.98 15.13
C LYS A 159 -19.22 17.73 14.25
N GLY A 160 -20.21 16.99 13.72
CA GLY A 160 -21.22 17.51 12.81
C GLY A 160 -20.71 17.88 11.40
N LYS A 161 -19.44 17.57 11.08
CA LYS A 161 -18.83 17.83 9.77
C LYS A 161 -18.94 16.61 8.86
N LYS A 162 -18.92 16.88 7.55
CA LYS A 162 -18.84 15.87 6.50
C LYS A 162 -17.39 15.53 6.22
N ILE A 163 -17.00 14.30 6.52
CA ILE A 163 -15.63 13.84 6.29
C ILE A 163 -15.62 12.81 5.16
N GLY A 164 -14.89 13.12 4.09
CA GLY A 164 -14.63 12.20 2.97
C GLY A 164 -13.65 11.12 3.39
N VAL A 165 -14.07 9.87 3.29
CA VAL A 165 -13.28 8.70 3.71
C VAL A 165 -13.32 7.66 2.59
N GLN A 166 -12.17 7.24 2.11
CA GLN A 166 -12.05 6.13 1.16
C GLN A 166 -12.38 4.81 1.86
N ALA A 167 -12.98 3.86 1.13
CA ALA A 167 -13.38 2.58 1.70
C ALA A 167 -12.20 1.82 2.35
N SER A 168 -11.00 1.91 1.77
CA SER A 168 -9.76 1.34 2.33
C SER A 168 -9.34 1.98 3.66
N ASN A 169 -9.71 3.24 3.90
CA ASN A 169 -9.31 4.03 5.07
C ASN A 169 -10.38 4.05 6.19
N GLU A 170 -11.46 3.28 6.04
CA GLU A 170 -12.55 3.26 7.02
C GLU A 170 -12.09 2.85 8.42
N ASN A 171 -11.26 1.82 8.50
CA ASN A 171 -10.74 1.33 9.79
C ASN A 171 -9.76 2.32 10.43
N VAL A 172 -8.91 3.00 9.65
CA VAL A 172 -7.99 4.01 10.19
C VAL A 172 -8.76 5.25 10.67
N PHE A 173 -9.80 5.66 9.96
CA PHE A 173 -10.67 6.76 10.41
C PHE A 173 -11.43 6.40 11.69
N LYS A 174 -11.97 5.18 11.78
CA LYS A 174 -12.58 4.68 13.01
C LYS A 174 -11.59 4.66 14.19
N ALA A 175 -10.32 4.27 13.93
CA ALA A 175 -9.27 4.28 14.94
C ALA A 175 -9.02 5.72 15.46
N LEU A 176 -8.96 6.72 14.58
CA LEU A 176 -8.84 8.14 14.97
C LEU A 176 -10.00 8.56 15.89
N LEU A 177 -11.23 8.26 15.50
CA LEU A 177 -12.40 8.62 16.30
C LEU A 177 -12.31 7.99 17.70
N THR A 178 -12.09 6.67 17.75
CA THR A 178 -12.04 5.91 19.01
C THR A 178 -10.91 6.40 19.93
N ALA A 179 -9.71 6.63 19.40
CA ALA A 179 -8.55 7.10 20.16
C ALA A 179 -8.77 8.50 20.78
N ASN A 180 -9.69 9.28 20.21
CA ASN A 180 -10.01 10.63 20.64
C ASN A 180 -11.38 10.75 21.33
N GLY A 181 -11.98 9.62 21.74
CA GLY A 181 -13.26 9.60 22.44
C GLY A 181 -14.45 10.02 21.60
N LEU A 182 -14.34 9.89 20.28
CA LEU A 182 -15.42 10.14 19.31
C LEU A 182 -16.01 8.83 18.82
N THR A 183 -17.23 8.92 18.32
CA THR A 183 -17.98 7.81 17.72
C THR A 183 -18.35 8.12 16.28
N ALA A 184 -18.79 7.10 15.54
CA ALA A 184 -19.25 7.29 14.17
C ALA A 184 -20.46 8.24 14.05
N SER A 185 -21.26 8.41 15.12
CA SER A 185 -22.39 9.34 15.15
C SER A 185 -22.01 10.80 15.37
N ASP A 186 -20.77 11.07 15.79
CA ASP A 186 -20.28 12.45 15.97
C ASP A 186 -19.94 13.14 14.64
N VAL A 187 -19.74 12.39 13.56
CA VAL A 187 -19.31 12.90 12.25
C VAL A 187 -20.18 12.31 11.14
N GLU A 188 -20.40 13.07 10.06
CA GLU A 188 -21.04 12.55 8.85
C GLU A 188 -19.97 11.99 7.91
N LYS A 189 -19.76 10.65 7.94
CA LYS A 189 -18.85 9.97 7.02
C LYS A 189 -19.43 9.92 5.61
N VAL A 190 -18.72 10.47 4.63
CA VAL A 190 -19.05 10.39 3.20
C VAL A 190 -18.05 9.46 2.53
N THR A 191 -18.54 8.36 1.94
CA THR A 191 -17.64 7.46 1.17
C THR A 191 -17.22 8.14 -0.13
N VAL A 192 -15.91 8.22 -0.35
CA VAL A 192 -15.30 8.88 -1.50
C VAL A 192 -14.33 7.94 -2.21
N GLN A 193 -13.89 8.34 -3.42
CA GLN A 193 -12.83 7.67 -4.17
C GLN A 193 -11.47 8.33 -3.89
N TYR A 194 -10.51 8.25 -4.80
CA TYR A 194 -9.15 8.80 -4.60
C TYR A 194 -9.06 10.31 -4.87
N ASP A 195 -9.86 10.82 -5.81
CA ASP A 195 -9.82 12.22 -6.24
C ASP A 195 -10.43 13.13 -5.16
N PRO A 196 -9.67 14.08 -4.58
CA PRO A 196 -10.14 14.97 -3.52
C PRO A 196 -11.04 16.12 -4.03
N THR A 197 -11.50 16.09 -5.28
CA THR A 197 -12.44 17.08 -5.86
C THR A 197 -13.68 17.33 -4.98
N PRO A 198 -14.27 16.35 -4.27
CA PRO A 198 -15.38 16.63 -3.34
C PRO A 198 -15.04 17.65 -2.26
N LEU A 199 -13.79 17.70 -1.77
CA LEU A 199 -13.34 18.70 -0.82
C LEU A 199 -13.25 20.09 -1.47
N THR A 200 -12.67 20.20 -2.64
CA THR A 200 -12.52 21.50 -3.36
C THR A 200 -13.86 22.10 -3.79
N LYS A 201 -14.87 21.25 -3.99
CA LYS A 201 -16.25 21.66 -4.33
C LYS A 201 -17.15 21.87 -3.09
N GLY A 202 -16.63 21.69 -1.87
CA GLY A 202 -17.41 21.85 -0.64
C GLY A 202 -18.49 20.79 -0.44
N ALA A 203 -18.38 19.63 -1.10
CA ALA A 203 -19.29 18.49 -0.86
C ALA A 203 -18.95 17.77 0.46
N VAL A 204 -17.70 17.90 0.92
CA VAL A 204 -17.23 17.47 2.24
C VAL A 204 -16.43 18.62 2.89
N ASP A 205 -16.40 18.66 4.22
CA ASP A 205 -15.68 19.67 5.00
C ASP A 205 -14.23 19.27 5.26
N GLY A 206 -13.96 17.97 5.35
CA GLY A 206 -12.64 17.38 5.56
C GLY A 206 -12.46 16.12 4.72
N TRP A 207 -11.21 15.71 4.57
CA TRP A 207 -10.80 14.58 3.75
C TRP A 207 -9.72 13.77 4.45
N VAL A 208 -9.87 12.44 4.54
CA VAL A 208 -8.81 11.57 5.01
C VAL A 208 -7.76 11.40 3.91
N GLY A 209 -6.52 11.71 4.22
CA GLY A 209 -5.41 11.59 3.28
C GLY A 209 -4.07 11.38 3.98
N TYR A 210 -3.00 11.39 3.21
CA TYR A 210 -1.63 11.40 3.69
C TYR A 210 -1.05 12.81 3.61
N ILE A 211 -0.34 13.25 4.65
CA ILE A 211 0.30 14.58 4.70
C ILE A 211 1.28 14.80 3.55
N THR A 212 1.83 13.72 3.02
CA THR A 212 2.78 13.70 1.91
C THR A 212 2.11 13.66 0.54
N ASN A 213 0.79 13.55 0.44
CA ASN A 213 0.05 13.42 -0.83
C ASN A 213 -1.03 14.50 -0.96
N GLU A 214 -2.26 14.28 -0.49
CA GLU A 214 -3.40 15.14 -0.81
C GLU A 214 -3.23 16.62 -0.44
N PRO A 215 -2.59 17.02 0.68
CA PRO A 215 -2.33 18.44 0.94
C PRO A 215 -1.45 19.09 -0.13
N ILE A 216 -0.46 18.35 -0.67
CA ILE A 216 0.45 18.82 -1.72
C ILE A 216 -0.29 18.93 -3.04
N THR A 217 -0.97 17.86 -3.47
CA THR A 217 -1.79 17.84 -4.69
C THR A 217 -2.83 18.96 -4.71
N LEU A 218 -3.55 19.15 -3.61
CA LEU A 218 -4.55 20.23 -3.47
C LEU A 218 -3.92 21.62 -3.58
N ALA A 219 -2.76 21.83 -2.95
CA ALA A 219 -2.04 23.10 -3.00
C ALA A 219 -1.53 23.39 -4.42
N GLU A 220 -0.97 22.41 -5.13
CA GLU A 220 -0.57 22.52 -6.54
C GLU A 220 -1.77 22.85 -7.45
N GLY A 221 -2.94 22.29 -7.14
CA GLY A 221 -4.21 22.62 -7.80
C GLY A 221 -4.79 23.99 -7.41
N GLY A 222 -4.07 24.78 -6.60
CA GLY A 222 -4.50 26.13 -6.18
C GLY A 222 -5.51 26.14 -5.02
N PHE A 223 -5.76 25.00 -4.37
CA PHE A 223 -6.65 24.91 -3.22
C PHE A 223 -5.87 25.11 -1.92
N ALA A 224 -6.04 26.30 -1.30
CA ALA A 224 -5.44 26.58 0.01
C ALA A 224 -6.05 25.66 1.07
N ASN A 225 -5.22 24.86 1.72
CA ASN A 225 -5.66 23.84 2.68
C ASN A 225 -4.89 23.92 4.00
N LYS A 226 -5.42 23.25 5.01
CA LYS A 226 -4.82 22.94 6.29
C LYS A 226 -5.02 21.46 6.57
N ALA A 227 -4.06 20.86 7.27
CA ALA A 227 -4.17 19.46 7.70
C ALA A 227 -3.72 19.32 9.15
N PHE A 228 -4.32 18.37 9.87
CA PHE A 228 -3.80 17.86 11.13
C PHE A 228 -3.45 16.39 11.01
N LEU A 229 -2.33 15.97 11.60
CA LEU A 229 -1.88 14.59 11.60
C LEU A 229 -2.59 13.74 12.65
N PHE A 230 -2.93 12.50 12.31
CA PHE A 230 -3.44 11.51 13.27
C PHE A 230 -2.41 11.22 14.37
N ALA A 231 -1.12 11.25 14.01
CA ALA A 231 -0.02 11.05 14.94
C ALA A 231 -0.02 12.04 16.11
N ASP A 232 -0.44 13.29 15.86
CA ASP A 232 -0.48 14.33 16.90
C ASP A 232 -1.74 14.19 17.80
N PHE A 233 -2.64 13.26 17.46
CA PHE A 233 -3.90 12.99 18.14
C PHE A 233 -4.07 11.51 18.49
N ASN A 234 -3.23 11.00 19.39
CA ASN A 234 -3.29 9.66 19.98
C ASN A 234 -3.10 8.48 19.02
N LEU A 235 -2.61 8.70 17.80
CA LEU A 235 -2.27 7.64 16.85
C LEU A 235 -0.86 7.80 16.25
N PRO A 236 0.19 7.86 17.09
CA PRO A 236 1.58 7.92 16.63
C PRO A 236 2.06 6.53 16.17
N LEU A 237 1.36 5.98 15.18
CA LEU A 237 1.68 4.67 14.62
C LEU A 237 2.74 4.80 13.53
N VAL A 238 3.42 3.69 13.21
CA VAL A 238 4.17 3.56 11.96
C VAL A 238 3.22 3.33 10.80
N ALA A 239 3.71 3.49 9.56
CA ALA A 239 2.93 3.20 8.36
C ALA A 239 3.82 2.61 7.26
N GLU A 240 3.21 2.24 6.13
CA GLU A 240 3.85 1.48 5.06
C GLU A 240 4.67 0.31 5.63
N THR A 241 3.99 -0.45 6.51
CA THR A 241 4.59 -1.62 7.15
C THR A 241 4.56 -2.82 6.21
N LEU A 242 5.67 -3.56 6.17
CA LEU A 242 5.73 -4.83 5.47
C LEU A 242 5.17 -5.93 6.36
N VAL A 243 4.08 -6.56 5.91
CA VAL A 243 3.35 -7.58 6.67
C VAL A 243 3.34 -8.90 5.90
N VAL A 244 3.56 -9.98 6.62
CA VAL A 244 3.55 -11.34 6.08
C VAL A 244 2.76 -12.27 7.00
N ARG A 245 2.42 -13.48 6.52
CA ARG A 245 1.91 -14.54 7.39
C ARG A 245 3.05 -15.12 8.22
N GLN A 246 2.76 -15.54 9.45
CA GLN A 246 3.72 -16.30 10.28
C GLN A 246 4.26 -17.52 9.53
N GLU A 247 3.38 -18.26 8.85
CA GLU A 247 3.76 -19.40 8.03
C GLU A 247 4.83 -19.08 6.98
N THR A 248 4.79 -17.88 6.40
CA THR A 248 5.81 -17.41 5.44
C THR A 248 7.15 -17.20 6.13
N ILE A 249 7.16 -16.65 7.35
CA ILE A 249 8.38 -16.53 8.16
C ILE A 249 8.97 -17.91 8.45
N ASP A 250 8.13 -18.86 8.84
CA ASP A 250 8.57 -20.21 9.24
C ASP A 250 9.15 -21.02 8.05
N LYS A 251 8.58 -20.83 6.84
CA LYS A 251 8.93 -21.63 5.67
C LYS A 251 9.90 -20.97 4.70
N GLU A 252 9.92 -19.63 4.64
CA GLU A 252 10.62 -18.87 3.61
C GLU A 252 11.52 -17.78 4.22
N ARG A 253 12.01 -17.98 5.45
CA ARG A 253 12.76 -16.97 6.23
C ARG A 253 13.91 -16.35 5.43
N ASP A 254 14.74 -17.17 4.79
CA ASP A 254 15.90 -16.69 4.03
C ASP A 254 15.49 -15.86 2.81
N LYS A 255 14.39 -16.23 2.14
CA LYS A 255 13.85 -15.47 1.02
C LYS A 255 13.25 -14.14 1.48
N LEU A 256 12.61 -14.09 2.65
CA LEU A 256 12.14 -12.84 3.25
C LEU A 256 13.29 -11.91 3.62
N LYS A 257 14.38 -12.44 4.21
CA LYS A 257 15.60 -11.67 4.50
C LYS A 257 16.23 -11.12 3.22
N ALA A 258 16.29 -11.92 2.17
CA ALA A 258 16.79 -11.51 0.86
C ALA A 258 15.92 -10.37 0.25
N PHE A 259 14.59 -10.47 0.39
CA PHE A 259 13.67 -9.41 -0.01
C PHE A 259 13.91 -8.14 0.78
N LEU A 260 13.92 -8.20 2.13
CA LEU A 260 14.15 -7.04 2.99
C LEU A 260 15.49 -6.35 2.70
N LYS A 261 16.55 -7.15 2.45
CA LYS A 261 17.86 -6.59 2.05
C LYS A 261 17.77 -5.78 0.76
N ALA A 262 17.10 -6.32 -0.25
CA ALA A 262 16.92 -5.64 -1.54
C ALA A 262 16.07 -4.37 -1.39
N ASP A 263 15.03 -4.45 -0.57
CA ASP A 263 14.11 -3.35 -0.29
C ASP A 263 14.82 -2.20 0.45
N ILE A 264 15.60 -2.51 1.48
CA ILE A 264 16.46 -1.54 2.19
C ILE A 264 17.38 -0.81 1.20
N GLN A 265 18.03 -1.54 0.26
CA GLN A 265 18.89 -0.92 -0.74
C GLN A 265 18.12 0.04 -1.63
N GLY A 266 16.92 -0.35 -2.07
CA GLY A 266 16.04 0.49 -2.86
C GLY A 266 15.60 1.75 -2.11
N TRP A 267 15.28 1.64 -0.83
CA TRP A 267 14.92 2.78 -0.01
C TRP A 267 16.08 3.75 0.23
N TYR A 268 17.32 3.26 0.39
CA TYR A 268 18.49 4.15 0.43
C TYR A 268 18.67 4.93 -0.87
N ASP A 269 18.49 4.27 -2.02
CA ASP A 269 18.57 4.93 -3.33
C ASP A 269 17.40 5.93 -3.53
N ALA A 270 16.20 5.59 -3.08
CA ALA A 270 15.03 6.46 -3.14
C ALA A 270 15.21 7.74 -2.31
N VAL A 271 15.72 7.61 -1.08
CA VAL A 271 16.01 8.74 -0.20
C VAL A 271 17.11 9.63 -0.77
N ALA A 272 18.13 9.03 -1.40
CA ALA A 272 19.25 9.75 -1.98
C ALA A 272 18.91 10.49 -3.29
N ASP A 273 17.93 10.00 -4.07
CA ASP A 273 17.52 10.59 -5.35
C ASP A 273 15.98 10.78 -5.43
N PRO A 274 15.41 11.78 -4.74
CA PRO A 274 13.98 12.08 -4.83
C PRO A 274 13.51 12.42 -6.25
N ALA A 275 14.36 13.04 -7.06
CA ALA A 275 14.01 13.40 -8.43
C ALA A 275 13.94 12.16 -9.35
N GLY A 276 14.89 11.24 -9.21
CA GLY A 276 14.83 9.93 -9.88
C GLY A 276 13.61 9.12 -9.45
N SER A 277 13.29 9.14 -8.15
CA SER A 277 12.10 8.49 -7.58
C SER A 277 10.81 9.05 -8.20
N ALA A 278 10.67 10.37 -8.27
CA ALA A 278 9.52 11.04 -8.89
C ALA A 278 9.38 10.65 -10.37
N ARG A 279 10.50 10.62 -11.11
CA ARG A 279 10.51 10.19 -12.51
C ARG A 279 10.04 8.75 -12.68
N LEU A 280 10.51 7.82 -11.84
CA LEU A 280 10.07 6.42 -11.87
C LEU A 280 8.56 6.30 -11.60
N ALA A 281 8.06 7.00 -10.58
CA ALA A 281 6.63 7.01 -10.28
C ALA A 281 5.80 7.49 -11.48
N VAL A 282 6.18 8.62 -12.11
CA VAL A 282 5.40 9.24 -13.19
C VAL A 282 5.52 8.47 -14.51
N THR A 283 6.74 8.10 -14.91
CA THR A 283 6.95 7.59 -16.28
C THR A 283 6.78 6.08 -16.42
N LYS A 284 6.87 5.35 -15.31
CA LYS A 284 6.85 3.88 -15.35
C LYS A 284 5.74 3.28 -14.51
N TYR A 285 5.79 3.44 -13.20
CA TYR A 285 4.93 2.69 -12.28
C TYR A 285 3.51 3.26 -12.19
N GLY A 286 3.37 4.58 -12.11
CA GLY A 286 2.10 5.33 -12.04
C GLY A 286 1.73 6.07 -13.33
N LYS A 287 2.28 5.68 -14.49
CA LYS A 287 2.13 6.38 -15.78
C LYS A 287 0.67 6.66 -16.19
N ASP A 288 -0.27 5.84 -15.72
CA ASP A 288 -1.69 5.93 -16.06
C ASP A 288 -2.51 6.72 -14.99
N LEU A 289 -1.84 7.29 -13.97
CA LEU A 289 -2.48 7.99 -12.86
C LEU A 289 -2.55 9.52 -13.04
N GLY A 290 -1.93 10.06 -14.10
CA GLY A 290 -1.92 11.51 -14.34
C GLY A 290 -0.99 12.30 -13.41
N LEU A 291 -0.03 11.62 -12.75
CA LEU A 291 0.94 12.23 -11.84
C LEU A 291 1.90 13.16 -12.58
N THR A 292 2.42 14.18 -11.90
CA THR A 292 3.45 15.08 -12.43
C THR A 292 4.77 14.93 -11.67
N GLU A 293 5.92 15.08 -12.37
CA GLU A 293 7.23 14.98 -11.70
C GLU A 293 7.42 16.06 -10.62
N ALA A 294 6.88 17.26 -10.83
CA ALA A 294 7.00 18.37 -9.88
C ALA A 294 6.25 18.05 -8.55
N GLU A 295 5.05 17.49 -8.65
CA GLU A 295 4.25 17.06 -7.51
C GLU A 295 4.93 15.88 -6.80
N GLN A 296 5.27 14.83 -7.54
CA GLN A 296 5.90 13.63 -6.97
C GLN A 296 7.27 13.91 -6.36
N LEU A 297 8.01 14.92 -6.83
CA LEU A 297 9.25 15.37 -6.19
C LEU A 297 8.99 16.02 -4.83
N LYS A 298 7.95 16.82 -4.70
CA LYS A 298 7.57 17.42 -3.41
C LYS A 298 7.12 16.34 -2.42
N GLU A 299 6.32 15.40 -2.88
CA GLU A 299 5.89 14.25 -2.09
C GLU A 299 7.09 13.38 -1.67
N ALA A 300 8.02 13.06 -2.58
CA ALA A 300 9.24 12.33 -2.29
C ALA A 300 10.10 13.03 -1.22
N THR A 301 10.21 14.35 -1.30
CA THR A 301 10.96 15.14 -0.32
C THR A 301 10.29 15.09 1.05
N ALA A 302 8.97 15.23 1.10
CA ALA A 302 8.20 15.19 2.34
C ALA A 302 8.22 13.78 3.00
N GLN A 303 8.12 12.72 2.19
CA GLN A 303 8.15 11.35 2.74
C GLN A 303 9.53 10.95 3.27
N ASN A 304 10.62 11.54 2.79
CA ASN A 304 11.95 11.28 3.33
C ASN A 304 12.03 11.58 4.85
N ASP A 305 11.28 12.59 5.32
CA ASP A 305 11.17 12.92 6.75
C ASP A 305 10.39 11.85 7.56
N LEU A 306 9.60 11.01 6.88
CA LEU A 306 8.90 9.87 7.48
C LEU A 306 9.76 8.60 7.47
N VAL A 307 10.59 8.42 6.45
CA VAL A 307 11.47 7.25 6.30
C VAL A 307 12.72 7.38 7.16
N VAL A 308 13.30 8.60 7.24
CA VAL A 308 14.59 8.87 7.89
C VAL A 308 14.38 9.55 9.24
N SER A 309 14.21 8.76 10.28
CA SER A 309 14.14 9.21 11.68
C SER A 309 15.50 9.15 12.36
N ALA A 310 15.60 9.64 13.62
CA ALA A 310 16.78 9.44 14.46
C ALA A 310 17.07 7.94 14.65
N ASP A 311 16.02 7.13 14.86
CA ASP A 311 16.14 5.69 15.08
C ASP A 311 16.62 4.97 13.83
N THR A 312 16.09 5.29 12.65
CA THR A 312 16.53 4.64 11.40
C THR A 312 17.92 5.08 10.95
N LYS A 313 18.36 6.30 11.34
CA LYS A 313 19.77 6.72 11.19
C LYS A 313 20.70 5.85 12.04
N ALA A 314 20.32 5.56 13.27
CA ALA A 314 21.13 4.76 14.18
C ALA A 314 21.11 3.26 13.85
N ASN A 315 19.93 2.71 13.50
CA ASN A 315 19.72 1.27 13.38
C ASN A 315 19.62 0.77 11.93
N GLY A 316 19.35 1.65 10.97
CA GLY A 316 19.12 1.36 9.56
C GLY A 316 17.66 1.59 9.16
N LEU A 317 17.41 1.85 7.87
CA LEU A 317 16.06 2.07 7.35
C LEU A 317 15.17 0.84 7.59
N LEU A 318 13.88 1.05 7.68
CA LEU A 318 12.83 0.05 7.86
C LEU A 318 12.83 -0.66 9.22
N THR A 319 13.76 -0.33 10.14
CA THR A 319 13.80 -0.91 11.50
C THR A 319 12.76 -0.24 12.41
N MET A 320 12.42 -0.93 13.50
CA MET A 320 11.68 -0.37 14.63
C MET A 320 12.45 -0.66 15.93
N THR A 321 12.54 0.34 16.80
CA THR A 321 13.05 0.15 18.17
C THR A 321 11.96 -0.43 19.09
N ASP A 322 12.36 -1.06 20.20
CA ASP A 322 11.40 -1.56 21.19
C ASP A 322 10.50 -0.42 21.70
N ALA A 323 11.07 0.78 21.90
CA ALA A 323 10.31 1.96 22.33
C ALA A 323 9.23 2.35 21.29
N LEU A 324 9.56 2.33 20.00
CA LEU A 324 8.59 2.60 18.93
C LEU A 324 7.51 1.52 18.85
N ILE A 325 7.88 0.26 19.09
CA ILE A 325 6.91 -0.86 19.15
C ILE A 325 5.95 -0.64 20.33
N ASP A 326 6.44 -0.33 21.51
CA ASP A 326 5.62 -0.07 22.71
C ASP A 326 4.66 1.10 22.48
N GLU A 327 5.13 2.20 21.87
CA GLU A 327 4.30 3.34 21.50
C GLU A 327 3.17 2.94 20.53
N ASN A 328 3.47 2.09 19.55
CA ASN A 328 2.47 1.56 18.62
C ASN A 328 1.42 0.69 19.34
N ILE A 329 1.83 -0.16 20.28
CA ILE A 329 0.91 -1.00 21.07
C ILE A 329 -0.01 -0.13 21.94
N GLU A 330 0.51 0.92 22.57
CA GLU A 330 -0.31 1.86 23.34
C GLU A 330 -1.30 2.61 22.47
N ALA A 331 -0.88 3.07 21.30
CA ALA A 331 -1.74 3.75 20.34
C ALA A 331 -2.85 2.83 19.80
N LEU A 332 -2.53 1.58 19.47
CA LEU A 332 -3.51 0.56 19.09
C LEU A 332 -4.53 0.30 20.20
N ALA A 333 -4.07 0.24 21.46
CA ALA A 333 -4.97 0.06 22.61
C ALA A 333 -5.95 1.24 22.77
N LYS A 334 -5.48 2.49 22.55
CA LYS A 334 -6.34 3.70 22.53
C LYS A 334 -7.34 3.66 21.37
N ALA A 335 -6.95 3.10 20.24
CA ALA A 335 -7.84 2.89 19.09
C ALA A 335 -8.82 1.71 19.28
N GLY A 336 -8.76 1.00 20.41
CA GLY A 336 -9.66 -0.11 20.74
C GLY A 336 -9.11 -1.49 20.36
N TYR A 337 -7.85 -1.58 19.88
CA TYR A 337 -7.20 -2.83 19.48
C TYR A 337 -6.17 -3.25 20.54
N ARG A 338 -6.55 -4.17 21.42
CA ARG A 338 -5.67 -4.65 22.51
C ARG A 338 -4.91 -5.88 22.06
N LEU A 339 -3.63 -5.68 21.74
CA LEU A 339 -2.69 -6.72 21.31
C LEU A 339 -1.40 -6.62 22.14
N LYS A 340 -0.67 -7.74 22.23
CA LYS A 340 0.72 -7.73 22.67
C LYS A 340 1.63 -7.49 21.46
N ALA A 341 2.83 -6.98 21.71
CA ALA A 341 3.80 -6.69 20.65
C ALA A 341 4.10 -7.92 19.79
N ASP A 342 4.33 -9.08 20.41
CA ASP A 342 4.64 -10.35 19.73
C ASP A 342 3.48 -10.92 18.89
N GLN A 343 2.26 -10.41 19.07
CA GLN A 343 1.12 -10.82 18.23
C GLN A 343 1.13 -10.13 16.88
N ILE A 344 1.68 -8.92 16.76
CA ILE A 344 1.64 -8.11 15.55
C ILE A 344 3.03 -7.80 14.96
N PHE A 345 4.10 -7.71 15.79
CA PHE A 345 5.45 -7.36 15.33
C PHE A 345 6.42 -8.54 15.47
N ASP A 346 7.28 -8.73 14.46
CA ASP A 346 8.45 -9.61 14.49
C ASP A 346 9.62 -8.95 13.75
N MET A 347 10.45 -8.23 14.48
CA MET A 347 11.61 -7.52 13.92
C MET A 347 12.85 -8.41 13.80
N SER A 348 12.76 -9.71 14.11
CA SER A 348 13.91 -10.61 14.04
C SER A 348 14.53 -10.69 12.65
N LEU A 349 13.71 -10.72 11.60
CA LEU A 349 14.16 -10.78 10.21
C LEU A 349 15.05 -9.58 9.84
N ILE A 350 14.58 -8.36 10.10
CA ILE A 350 15.32 -7.15 9.73
C ILE A 350 16.56 -6.97 10.60
N THR A 351 16.50 -7.41 11.87
CA THR A 351 17.66 -7.43 12.77
C THR A 351 18.75 -8.35 12.22
N GLU A 352 18.39 -9.57 11.78
CA GLU A 352 19.32 -10.51 11.15
C GLU A 352 19.90 -9.95 9.85
N VAL A 353 19.06 -9.30 8.99
CA VAL A 353 19.53 -8.68 7.74
C VAL A 353 20.64 -7.68 8.01
N TYR A 354 20.48 -6.80 9.01
CA TYR A 354 21.51 -5.81 9.35
C TYR A 354 22.73 -6.42 10.06
N ALA A 355 22.54 -7.46 10.87
CA ALA A 355 23.65 -8.19 11.49
C ALA A 355 24.53 -8.91 10.45
N GLU A 356 23.89 -9.55 9.46
CA GLU A 356 24.57 -10.25 8.37
C GLU A 356 25.16 -9.27 7.31
N ASN A 357 24.67 -8.06 7.21
CA ASN A 357 25.06 -7.06 6.22
C ASN A 357 25.31 -5.67 6.86
N PRO A 358 26.35 -5.50 7.68
CA PRO A 358 26.59 -4.24 8.41
C PRO A 358 26.78 -3.01 7.50
N THR A 359 27.25 -3.24 6.25
CA THR A 359 27.47 -2.20 5.24
C THR A 359 26.18 -1.67 4.59
N LEU A 360 25.02 -2.25 4.91
CA LEU A 360 23.73 -1.72 4.48
C LEU A 360 23.38 -0.40 5.17
N LYS A 361 23.89 -0.14 6.38
CA LYS A 361 23.71 1.17 7.03
C LYS A 361 24.50 2.23 6.25
N ARG A 362 23.79 3.06 5.49
CA ARG A 362 24.37 4.13 4.66
C ARG A 362 23.95 5.50 5.19
N VAL A 363 24.19 5.78 6.46
CA VAL A 363 23.79 7.09 7.04
C VAL A 363 25.00 8.01 7.21
#